data_778e804fa2005546492a7f9194924425
#
_entry.id   778e804fa2005546492a7f9194924425
#
_cell.length_a   1.000
_cell.length_b   1.000
_cell.length_c   1.000
_cell.angle_alpha   90.00
_cell.angle_beta   90.00
_cell.angle_gamma   90.00
#
_symmetry.space_group_name_H-M   'P 1'
#
loop_
_entity.id
_entity.type
_entity.pdbx_description
1 polymer ?
#
loop_
_entity_poly.entity_id
_entity_poly.type
_entity_poly.pdbx_seq_one_letter_code
_entity_poly.pdbx_strand_id
1 'polypeptide(L)'
;DLKYKYDVVCIGGPFFDMDIALGNPVCVTVAGKKGISKLIKEELIRFNRRELSSYYNFDVVGIEACGSLKNIVANIKGVTDCLEMGDSLPGTIFARSGVEVRSLSKLLGGSFQAFYSQAGVGDMYVTVSSEASKNYRYGKYFYESFDGNSIDTHIKVLEKIDGTPEGPNTIRNVHKYLEKKNMYSPIFDCAYKMFNEGGTKRNIKDLVIQACQ
;
A
#
# COMPACT_ATOMS: atom_id res chain seq x y z
N ASP A 1 -16.36 -24.91 6.87
CA ASP A 1 -15.86 -25.72 7.99
C ASP A 1 -14.62 -26.48 7.53
N LEU A 2 -13.43 -26.02 7.92
CA LEU A 2 -12.20 -26.74 7.63
C LEU A 2 -12.04 -27.88 8.67
N LYS A 3 -11.85 -29.09 8.15
CA LYS A 3 -11.75 -30.32 8.93
C LYS A 3 -10.49 -30.40 9.81
N TYR A 4 -9.54 -29.47 9.61
CA TYR A 4 -8.25 -29.43 10.30
C TYR A 4 -8.02 -28.11 11.02
N LYS A 5 -7.39 -28.16 12.18
CA LYS A 5 -6.89 -26.97 12.89
C LYS A 5 -5.65 -26.46 12.16
N TYR A 6 -5.65 -25.21 11.75
CA TYR A 6 -4.53 -24.55 11.05
C TYR A 6 -4.19 -23.23 11.72
N ASP A 7 -2.96 -22.80 11.55
CA ASP A 7 -2.51 -21.47 11.95
C ASP A 7 -2.21 -20.64 10.69
N VAL A 8 -2.59 -19.38 10.72
CA VAL A 8 -2.33 -18.42 9.64
C VAL A 8 -1.10 -17.59 9.97
N VAL A 9 -0.25 -17.41 8.97
CA VAL A 9 0.92 -16.55 9.04
C VAL A 9 0.87 -15.59 7.85
N CYS A 10 1.05 -14.29 8.13
CA CYS A 10 1.22 -13.28 7.10
C CYS A 10 2.72 -13.00 6.93
N ILE A 11 3.18 -12.92 5.68
CA ILE A 11 4.55 -12.52 5.33
C ILE A 11 4.45 -11.24 4.49
N GLY A 12 5.12 -10.18 4.95
CA GLY A 12 5.17 -8.91 4.24
C GLY A 12 6.51 -8.22 4.45
N GLY A 13 6.84 -7.25 3.62
CA GLY A 13 8.10 -6.52 3.76
C GLY A 13 8.52 -5.79 2.49
N PRO A 14 9.60 -5.01 2.56
CA PRO A 14 10.14 -4.24 1.46
C PRO A 14 10.91 -5.15 0.47
N PHE A 15 10.19 -5.88 -0.35
CA PHE A 15 10.80 -6.72 -1.38
C PHE A 15 9.94 -6.81 -2.64
N PHE A 16 10.59 -6.99 -3.76
CA PHE A 16 9.97 -7.43 -5.01
C PHE A 16 10.44 -8.84 -5.32
N ASP A 17 9.62 -9.58 -6.06
CA ASP A 17 9.90 -10.93 -6.53
C ASP A 17 11.24 -11.03 -7.29
N MET A 18 11.54 -10.02 -8.12
CA MET A 18 12.80 -9.94 -8.85
C MET A 18 14.02 -9.79 -7.95
N ASP A 19 13.92 -9.06 -6.82
CA ASP A 19 15.02 -8.93 -5.86
C ASP A 19 15.36 -10.28 -5.23
N ILE A 20 14.33 -11.05 -4.87
CA ILE A 20 14.50 -12.41 -4.35
C ILE A 20 15.13 -13.32 -5.42
N ALA A 21 14.63 -13.25 -6.66
CA ALA A 21 15.11 -14.08 -7.76
C ALA A 21 16.58 -13.80 -8.12
N LEU A 22 17.02 -12.54 -8.02
CA LEU A 22 18.39 -12.09 -8.28
C LEU A 22 19.32 -12.27 -7.08
N GLY A 23 18.81 -12.67 -5.91
CA GLY A 23 19.61 -12.80 -4.69
C GLY A 23 20.01 -11.46 -4.08
N ASN A 24 19.23 -10.40 -4.33
CA ASN A 24 19.45 -9.11 -3.70
C ASN A 24 19.05 -9.17 -2.21
N PRO A 25 19.67 -8.33 -1.35
CA PRO A 25 19.29 -8.26 0.06
C PRO A 25 17.83 -7.81 0.22
N VAL A 26 17.03 -8.64 0.88
CA VAL A 26 15.62 -8.35 1.19
C VAL A 26 15.32 -8.61 2.66
N CYS A 27 14.26 -7.98 3.15
CA CYS A 27 13.82 -8.16 4.52
C CYS A 27 12.32 -8.46 4.58
N VAL A 28 11.93 -9.44 5.40
CA VAL A 28 10.52 -9.81 5.59
C VAL A 28 10.12 -9.75 7.05
N THR A 29 8.85 -9.45 7.30
CA THR A 29 8.19 -9.63 8.59
C THR A 29 7.30 -10.87 8.49
N VAL A 30 7.46 -11.80 9.44
CA VAL A 30 6.62 -12.99 9.58
C VAL A 30 5.68 -12.75 10.75
N ALA A 31 4.40 -12.52 10.49
CA ALA A 31 3.39 -12.23 11.49
C ALA A 31 2.49 -13.43 11.75
N GLY A 32 2.35 -13.83 13.01
CA GLY A 32 1.54 -14.99 13.40
C GLY A 32 1.73 -15.36 14.88
N LYS A 33 1.17 -16.49 15.30
CA LYS A 33 1.44 -17.01 16.64
C LYS A 33 2.92 -17.28 16.84
N LYS A 34 3.44 -17.01 18.04
CA LYS A 34 4.88 -17.05 18.38
C LYS A 34 5.62 -18.31 17.90
N GLY A 35 5.05 -19.50 18.12
CA GLY A 35 5.69 -20.76 17.75
C GLY A 35 5.83 -20.93 16.23
N ILE A 36 4.75 -20.64 15.49
CA ILE A 36 4.71 -20.77 14.03
C ILE A 36 5.53 -19.69 13.34
N SER A 37 5.43 -18.44 13.79
CA SER A 37 6.24 -17.35 13.22
C SER A 37 7.73 -17.59 13.36
N LYS A 38 8.16 -18.17 14.50
CA LYS A 38 9.55 -18.55 14.72
C LYS A 38 9.98 -19.67 13.77
N LEU A 39 9.17 -20.72 13.63
CA LEU A 39 9.44 -21.85 12.73
C LEU A 39 9.58 -21.37 11.28
N ILE A 40 8.62 -20.59 10.78
CA ILE A 40 8.65 -20.06 9.41
C ILE A 40 9.89 -19.18 9.18
N LYS A 41 10.23 -18.33 10.16
CA LYS A 41 11.44 -17.53 10.10
C LYS A 41 12.71 -18.38 9.95
N GLU A 42 12.82 -19.44 10.76
CA GLU A 42 13.96 -20.38 10.72
C GLU A 42 14.05 -21.10 9.38
N GLU A 43 12.92 -21.53 8.83
CA GLU A 43 12.87 -22.18 7.51
C GLU A 43 13.23 -21.19 6.38
N LEU A 44 12.73 -19.95 6.41
CA LEU A 44 13.10 -18.92 5.42
C LEU A 44 14.62 -18.66 5.41
N ILE A 45 15.27 -18.62 6.58
CA ILE A 45 16.73 -18.45 6.69
C ILE A 45 17.46 -19.67 6.10
N ARG A 46 16.93 -20.89 6.29
CA ARG A 46 17.54 -22.10 5.71
C ARG A 46 17.47 -22.15 4.19
N PHE A 47 16.33 -21.71 3.63
CA PHE A 47 16.10 -21.75 2.18
C PHE A 47 16.83 -20.65 1.42
N ASN A 48 17.06 -19.50 2.03
CA ASN A 48 17.46 -18.31 1.29
C ASN A 48 18.76 -17.68 1.81
N ARG A 49 19.81 -18.46 1.91
CA ARG A 49 21.19 -17.99 2.11
C ARG A 49 21.29 -16.73 3.01
N ARG A 50 22.27 -15.86 2.77
CA ARG A 50 22.57 -14.70 3.64
C ARG A 50 21.77 -13.43 3.28
N GLU A 51 21.07 -13.43 2.16
CA GLU A 51 20.47 -12.23 1.56
C GLU A 51 19.05 -11.93 2.10
N LEU A 52 18.37 -12.91 2.70
CA LEU A 52 17.06 -12.71 3.29
C LEU A 52 17.15 -12.56 4.80
N SER A 53 16.83 -11.37 5.29
CA SER A 53 16.60 -11.11 6.72
C SER A 53 15.13 -11.28 7.06
N SER A 54 14.82 -11.86 8.22
CA SER A 54 13.43 -12.02 8.67
C SER A 54 13.22 -11.61 10.12
N TYR A 55 12.15 -10.88 10.36
CA TYR A 55 11.69 -10.48 11.69
C TYR A 55 10.34 -11.10 11.96
N TYR A 56 10.01 -11.41 13.21
CA TYR A 56 8.66 -11.84 13.55
C TYR A 56 7.86 -10.75 14.24
N ASN A 57 6.54 -10.80 13.99
CA ASN A 57 5.56 -9.95 14.61
C ASN A 57 4.38 -10.82 15.08
N PHE A 58 3.59 -10.33 16.01
CA PHE A 58 2.41 -11.06 16.52
C PHE A 58 1.10 -10.40 16.09
N ASP A 59 1.19 -9.27 15.41
CA ASP A 59 0.06 -8.49 14.92
C ASP A 59 -0.23 -8.79 13.45
N VAL A 60 -0.87 -9.92 13.18
CA VAL A 60 -1.26 -10.34 11.84
C VAL A 60 -2.15 -9.29 11.18
N VAL A 61 -3.17 -8.81 11.91
CA VAL A 61 -4.14 -7.83 11.38
C VAL A 61 -3.46 -6.53 11.01
N GLY A 62 -2.56 -6.03 11.85
CA GLY A 62 -1.83 -4.80 11.59
C GLY A 62 -0.91 -4.92 10.37
N ILE A 63 -0.22 -6.05 10.20
CA ILE A 63 0.66 -6.29 9.05
C ILE A 63 -0.16 -6.41 7.75
N GLU A 64 -1.26 -7.15 7.74
CA GLU A 64 -2.14 -7.26 6.57
C GLU A 64 -2.77 -5.93 6.19
N ALA A 65 -3.21 -5.13 7.18
CA ALA A 65 -3.75 -3.80 6.96
C ALA A 65 -2.71 -2.88 6.31
N CYS A 66 -1.48 -2.83 6.82
CA CYS A 66 -0.40 -2.03 6.25
C CYS A 66 -0.11 -2.46 4.80
N GLY A 67 0.01 -3.77 4.54
CA GLY A 67 0.26 -4.32 3.22
C GLY A 67 -0.82 -4.00 2.19
N SER A 68 -2.08 -3.89 2.61
CA SER A 68 -3.19 -3.50 1.74
C SER A 68 -3.23 -1.98 1.50
N LEU A 69 -3.09 -1.19 2.56
CA LEU A 69 -3.24 0.27 2.52
C LEU A 69 -2.09 0.98 1.79
N LYS A 70 -0.86 0.44 1.82
CA LYS A 70 0.28 0.98 1.07
C LYS A 70 -0.01 1.16 -0.41
N ASN A 71 -0.85 0.29 -0.98
CA ASN A 71 -1.20 0.31 -2.39
C ASN A 71 -1.98 1.57 -2.78
N ILE A 72 -2.83 2.09 -1.88
CA ILE A 72 -3.51 3.38 -2.06
C ILE A 72 -2.49 4.52 -2.09
N VAL A 73 -1.54 4.49 -1.15
CA VAL A 73 -0.48 5.51 -1.06
C VAL A 73 0.37 5.53 -2.34
N ALA A 74 0.69 4.35 -2.87
CA ALA A 74 1.43 4.24 -4.12
C ALA A 74 0.66 4.80 -5.32
N ASN A 75 -0.67 4.58 -5.40
CA ASN A 75 -1.50 5.18 -6.43
C ASN A 75 -1.46 6.72 -6.37
N ILE A 76 -1.63 7.31 -5.17
CA ILE A 76 -1.56 8.77 -4.98
C ILE A 76 -0.17 9.28 -5.36
N LYS A 77 0.89 8.60 -4.92
CA LYS A 77 2.27 8.99 -5.22
C LYS A 77 2.54 9.04 -6.72
N GLY A 78 2.07 8.03 -7.48
CA GLY A 78 2.18 8.04 -8.93
C GLY A 78 1.50 9.25 -9.58
N VAL A 79 0.34 9.67 -9.08
CA VAL A 79 -0.33 10.91 -9.54
C VAL A 79 0.46 12.13 -9.15
N THR A 80 0.88 12.24 -7.88
CA THR A 80 1.54 13.46 -7.36
C THR A 80 2.88 13.73 -8.02
N ASP A 81 3.59 12.72 -8.48
CA ASP A 81 4.84 12.89 -9.24
C ASP A 81 4.61 13.52 -10.61
N CYS A 82 3.41 13.38 -11.17
CA CYS A 82 3.04 14.02 -12.44
C CYS A 82 2.52 15.46 -12.26
N LEU A 83 2.27 15.92 -11.01
CA LEU A 83 1.68 17.24 -10.76
C LEU A 83 2.70 18.37 -10.77
N GLU A 84 3.99 18.09 -10.73
CA GLU A 84 5.08 19.09 -10.71
C GLU A 84 4.88 20.15 -9.60
N MET A 85 4.49 19.73 -8.39
CA MET A 85 4.18 20.60 -7.25
C MET A 85 5.37 20.77 -6.27
N GLY A 86 6.58 20.60 -6.76
CA GLY A 86 7.82 20.77 -5.99
C GLY A 86 8.24 19.53 -5.20
N ASP A 87 9.48 19.54 -4.74
CA ASP A 87 10.16 18.38 -4.14
C ASP A 87 9.68 18.03 -2.72
N SER A 88 8.98 18.93 -2.05
CA SER A 88 8.48 18.70 -0.69
C SER A 88 7.17 17.88 -0.64
N LEU A 89 6.36 17.94 -1.70
CA LEU A 89 5.06 17.28 -1.74
C LEU A 89 5.14 15.77 -1.51
N PRO A 90 6.07 15.02 -2.13
CA PRO A 90 6.20 13.58 -1.90
C PRO A 90 6.41 13.22 -0.42
N GLY A 91 7.26 13.97 0.28
CA GLY A 91 7.49 13.79 1.71
C GLY A 91 6.25 14.09 2.55
N THR A 92 5.52 15.15 2.23
CA THR A 92 4.27 15.52 2.90
C THR A 92 3.22 14.42 2.74
N ILE A 93 2.98 13.95 1.52
CA ILE A 93 2.01 12.87 1.24
C ILE A 93 2.42 11.59 1.96
N PHE A 94 3.70 11.22 1.92
CA PHE A 94 4.19 10.01 2.59
C PHE A 94 3.97 10.07 4.11
N ALA A 95 4.32 11.18 4.74
CA ALA A 95 4.17 11.34 6.18
C ALA A 95 2.70 11.32 6.62
N ARG A 96 1.83 12.06 5.93
CA ARG A 96 0.38 12.07 6.24
C ARG A 96 -0.26 10.70 5.97
N SER A 97 0.08 10.07 4.85
CA SER A 97 -0.38 8.70 4.55
C SER A 97 0.01 7.72 5.66
N GLY A 98 1.23 7.83 6.20
CA GLY A 98 1.69 7.01 7.31
C GLY A 98 0.83 7.15 8.57
N VAL A 99 0.38 8.37 8.89
CA VAL A 99 -0.55 8.62 10.01
C VAL A 99 -1.90 7.93 9.76
N GLU A 100 -2.43 8.03 8.55
CA GLU A 100 -3.73 7.43 8.20
C GLU A 100 -3.67 5.90 8.13
N VAL A 101 -2.62 5.34 7.51
CA VAL A 101 -2.38 3.88 7.48
C VAL A 101 -2.30 3.32 8.90
N ARG A 102 -1.53 3.95 9.77
CA ARG A 102 -1.40 3.55 11.17
C ARG A 102 -2.73 3.61 11.93
N SER A 103 -3.49 4.68 11.73
CA SER A 103 -4.77 4.90 12.40
C SER A 103 -5.82 3.89 11.91
N LEU A 104 -5.89 3.66 10.60
CA LEU A 104 -6.82 2.69 10.02
C LEU A 104 -6.44 1.24 10.36
N SER A 105 -5.15 0.91 10.40
CA SER A 105 -4.67 -0.38 10.90
C SER A 105 -5.15 -0.64 12.34
N LYS A 106 -5.05 0.37 13.20
CA LYS A 106 -5.58 0.28 14.58
C LYS A 106 -7.09 0.09 14.61
N LEU A 107 -7.83 0.81 13.78
CA LEU A 107 -9.29 0.70 13.68
C LEU A 107 -9.75 -0.68 13.20
N LEU A 108 -8.97 -1.34 12.36
CA LEU A 108 -9.21 -2.70 11.88
C LEU A 108 -8.86 -3.78 12.91
N GLY A 109 -8.30 -3.42 14.05
CA GLY A 109 -7.95 -4.34 15.14
C GLY A 109 -6.46 -4.65 15.26
N GLY A 110 -5.63 -4.03 14.44
CA GLY A 110 -4.18 -4.09 14.56
C GLY A 110 -3.62 -3.13 15.61
N SER A 111 -2.32 -2.95 15.63
CA SER A 111 -1.61 -2.03 16.51
C SER A 111 -0.94 -0.90 15.74
N PHE A 112 -0.68 0.21 16.42
CA PHE A 112 0.11 1.31 15.83
C PHE A 112 1.54 0.89 15.51
N GLN A 113 2.09 -0.08 16.22
CA GLN A 113 3.44 -0.58 16.04
C GLN A 113 3.62 -1.37 14.75
N ALA A 114 2.57 -1.98 14.22
CA ALA A 114 2.63 -2.70 12.94
C ALA A 114 3.17 -1.80 11.81
N PHE A 115 2.78 -0.53 11.79
CA PHE A 115 3.26 0.43 10.80
C PHE A 115 4.78 0.64 10.83
N TYR A 116 5.42 0.58 11.99
CA TYR A 116 6.86 0.78 12.12
C TYR A 116 7.70 -0.47 11.84
N SER A 117 7.07 -1.54 11.38
CA SER A 117 7.76 -2.76 10.95
C SER A 117 8.26 -2.67 9.51
N GLN A 118 9.04 -3.66 9.09
CA GLN A 118 9.44 -3.82 7.68
C GLN A 118 8.24 -3.96 6.75
N ALA A 119 7.19 -4.70 7.17
CA ALA A 119 5.95 -4.87 6.42
C ALA A 119 5.00 -3.65 6.50
N GLY A 120 5.31 -2.67 7.32
CA GLY A 120 4.60 -1.40 7.40
C GLY A 120 5.33 -0.32 6.59
N VAL A 121 6.08 0.55 7.28
CA VAL A 121 6.74 1.70 6.65
C VAL A 121 7.78 1.30 5.61
N GLY A 122 8.51 0.20 5.83
CA GLY A 122 9.50 -0.29 4.86
C GLY A 122 8.87 -0.68 3.53
N ASP A 123 7.82 -1.50 3.60
CA ASP A 123 7.07 -1.96 2.43
C ASP A 123 6.31 -0.80 1.74
N MET A 124 5.76 0.13 2.51
CA MET A 124 5.17 1.34 1.95
C MET A 124 6.22 2.15 1.19
N TYR A 125 7.42 2.34 1.75
CA TYR A 125 8.48 3.11 1.11
C TYR A 125 8.88 2.53 -0.25
N VAL A 126 9.21 1.24 -0.35
CA VAL A 126 9.61 0.65 -1.64
C VAL A 126 8.46 0.66 -2.65
N THR A 127 7.20 0.53 -2.18
CA THR A 127 6.02 0.52 -3.06
C THR A 127 5.75 1.89 -3.67
N VAL A 128 6.00 2.99 -2.93
CA VAL A 128 5.78 4.36 -3.44
C VAL A 128 6.98 4.93 -4.18
N SER A 129 8.18 4.38 -4.01
CA SER A 129 9.42 4.92 -4.58
C SER A 129 9.94 4.16 -5.80
N SER A 130 9.26 3.11 -6.23
CA SER A 130 9.74 2.24 -7.32
C SER A 130 8.74 2.13 -8.46
N GLU A 131 9.23 2.30 -9.68
CA GLU A 131 8.46 1.99 -10.90
C GLU A 131 8.21 0.49 -11.10
N ALA A 132 8.85 -0.40 -10.34
CA ALA A 132 8.49 -1.80 -10.28
C ALA A 132 7.09 -2.01 -9.65
N SER A 133 6.62 -1.08 -8.83
CA SER A 133 5.29 -1.11 -8.23
C SER A 133 4.19 -0.90 -9.27
N LYS A 134 3.33 -1.90 -9.45
CA LYS A 134 2.14 -1.80 -10.32
C LYS A 134 1.19 -0.70 -9.84
N ASN A 135 1.07 -0.50 -8.54
CA ASN A 135 0.22 0.53 -7.97
C ASN A 135 0.77 1.94 -8.22
N TYR A 136 2.09 2.14 -8.08
CA TYR A 136 2.72 3.41 -8.44
C TYR A 136 2.49 3.72 -9.94
N ARG A 137 2.77 2.76 -10.84
CA ARG A 137 2.53 2.94 -12.28
C ARG A 137 1.05 3.20 -12.60
N TYR A 138 0.13 2.55 -11.88
CA TYR A 138 -1.29 2.82 -12.04
C TYR A 138 -1.62 4.30 -11.81
N GLY A 139 -1.17 4.87 -10.71
CA GLY A 139 -1.38 6.29 -10.41
C GLY A 139 -0.81 7.22 -11.48
N LYS A 140 0.44 6.96 -11.91
CA LYS A 140 1.13 7.71 -12.96
C LYS A 140 0.34 7.67 -14.27
N TYR A 141 0.02 6.47 -14.78
CA TYR A 141 -0.71 6.30 -16.03
C TYR A 141 -2.16 6.81 -15.95
N PHE A 142 -2.78 6.73 -14.78
CA PHE A 142 -4.09 7.31 -14.55
C PHE A 142 -4.07 8.82 -14.79
N TYR A 143 -3.15 9.55 -14.16
CA TYR A 143 -3.04 10.98 -14.36
C TYR A 143 -2.68 11.37 -15.79
N GLU A 144 -1.75 10.65 -16.42
CA GLU A 144 -1.35 10.89 -17.81
C GLU A 144 -2.52 10.71 -18.79
N SER A 145 -3.35 9.67 -18.58
CA SER A 145 -4.48 9.31 -19.44
C SER A 145 -5.80 9.98 -19.07
N PHE A 146 -5.84 10.75 -17.96
CA PHE A 146 -7.08 11.32 -17.44
C PHE A 146 -7.65 12.41 -18.36
N ASP A 147 -8.86 12.18 -18.84
CA ASP A 147 -9.62 13.03 -19.75
C ASP A 147 -10.92 13.59 -19.14
N GLY A 148 -11.14 13.38 -17.85
CA GLY A 148 -12.33 13.84 -17.12
C GLY A 148 -13.27 12.69 -16.70
N ASN A 149 -13.13 11.51 -17.26
CA ASN A 149 -13.89 10.32 -16.92
C ASN A 149 -13.01 9.29 -16.21
N SER A 150 -13.21 9.08 -14.93
CA SER A 150 -12.40 8.14 -14.14
C SER A 150 -12.59 6.68 -14.55
N ILE A 151 -13.80 6.30 -15.02
CA ILE A 151 -14.09 4.92 -15.44
C ILE A 151 -13.34 4.59 -16.72
N ASP A 152 -13.45 5.45 -17.74
CA ASP A 152 -12.77 5.25 -19.02
C ASP A 152 -11.25 5.30 -18.85
N THR A 153 -10.77 6.21 -18.00
CA THR A 153 -9.36 6.28 -17.65
C THR A 153 -8.87 4.99 -16.99
N HIS A 154 -9.63 4.44 -16.05
CA HIS A 154 -9.31 3.17 -15.40
C HIS A 154 -9.14 2.03 -16.42
N ILE A 155 -10.08 1.92 -17.37
CA ILE A 155 -10.01 0.91 -18.44
C ILE A 155 -8.73 1.07 -19.28
N LYS A 156 -8.45 2.29 -19.75
CA LYS A 156 -7.23 2.60 -20.52
C LYS A 156 -5.94 2.25 -19.77
N VAL A 157 -5.91 2.47 -18.45
CA VAL A 157 -4.75 2.17 -17.62
C VAL A 157 -4.56 0.68 -17.43
N LEU A 158 -5.63 -0.08 -17.23
CA LEU A 158 -5.56 -1.55 -17.10
C LEU A 158 -5.02 -2.23 -18.36
N GLU A 159 -5.25 -1.64 -19.53
CA GLU A 159 -4.68 -2.14 -20.80
C GLU A 159 -3.15 -1.92 -20.91
N LYS A 160 -2.61 -0.94 -20.18
CA LYS A 160 -1.18 -0.59 -20.19
C LYS A 160 -0.35 -1.31 -19.12
N ILE A 161 -1.01 -1.79 -18.06
CA ILE A 161 -0.31 -2.39 -16.90
C ILE A 161 -0.36 -3.90 -17.02
N ASP A 162 0.80 -4.53 -16.96
CA ASP A 162 0.89 -5.98 -16.83
C ASP A 162 0.42 -6.42 -15.45
N GLY A 163 -0.66 -7.23 -15.42
CA GLY A 163 -1.33 -7.70 -14.23
C GLY A 163 -2.31 -6.68 -13.61
N THR A 164 -2.91 -7.03 -12.47
CA THR A 164 -3.97 -6.23 -11.84
C THR A 164 -3.40 -5.43 -10.66
N PRO A 165 -3.51 -4.08 -10.66
CA PRO A 165 -3.18 -3.27 -9.48
C PRO A 165 -4.26 -3.43 -8.41
N GLU A 166 -3.86 -3.62 -7.16
CA GLU A 166 -4.78 -3.84 -6.03
C GLU A 166 -5.39 -2.54 -5.48
N GLY A 167 -4.63 -1.44 -5.62
CA GLY A 167 -4.98 -0.13 -5.06
C GLY A 167 -6.39 0.36 -5.39
N PRO A 168 -6.87 0.31 -6.65
CA PRO A 168 -8.21 0.78 -7.01
C PRO A 168 -9.34 0.07 -6.27
N ASN A 169 -9.23 -1.24 -6.05
CA ASN A 169 -10.21 -1.99 -5.27
C ASN A 169 -10.11 -1.65 -3.77
N THR A 170 -8.88 -1.53 -3.26
CA THR A 170 -8.64 -1.17 -1.86
C THR A 170 -9.20 0.23 -1.55
N ILE A 171 -9.02 1.22 -2.44
CA ILE A 171 -9.58 2.57 -2.30
C ILE A 171 -11.10 2.50 -2.09
N ARG A 172 -11.83 1.80 -2.95
CA ARG A 172 -13.30 1.68 -2.84
C ARG A 172 -13.74 1.01 -1.55
N ASN A 173 -13.04 -0.04 -1.11
CA ASN A 173 -13.37 -0.75 0.11
C ASN A 173 -13.08 0.07 1.36
N VAL A 174 -11.96 0.78 1.38
CA VAL A 174 -11.58 1.68 2.49
C VAL A 174 -12.59 2.82 2.60
N HIS A 175 -12.96 3.46 1.49
CA HIS A 175 -13.95 4.53 1.49
C HIS A 175 -15.29 4.07 2.08
N LYS A 176 -15.86 2.96 1.61
CA LYS A 176 -17.09 2.38 2.17
C LYS A 176 -16.98 2.07 3.66
N TYR A 177 -15.81 1.62 4.11
CA TYR A 177 -15.58 1.32 5.52
C TYR A 177 -15.55 2.60 6.36
N LEU A 178 -14.87 3.65 5.89
CA LEU A 178 -14.78 4.95 6.56
C LEU A 178 -16.16 5.64 6.64
N GLU A 179 -16.93 5.63 5.54
CA GLU A 179 -18.33 6.12 5.53
C GLU A 179 -19.18 5.41 6.58
N LYS A 180 -19.15 4.07 6.62
CA LYS A 180 -19.89 3.28 7.62
C LYS A 180 -19.50 3.62 9.06
N LYS A 181 -18.24 4.05 9.28
CA LYS A 181 -17.72 4.46 10.59
C LYS A 181 -17.90 5.94 10.87
N ASN A 182 -18.44 6.71 9.93
CA ASN A 182 -18.52 8.17 9.97
C ASN A 182 -17.17 8.82 10.30
N MET A 183 -16.13 8.36 9.61
CA MET A 183 -14.75 8.82 9.79
C MET A 183 -14.23 9.49 8.52
N TYR A 184 -13.51 10.58 8.72
CA TYR A 184 -12.83 11.33 7.68
C TYR A 184 -11.33 10.97 7.67
N SER A 185 -10.78 10.74 6.48
CA SER A 185 -9.38 10.40 6.27
C SER A 185 -8.89 11.15 5.02
N PRO A 186 -8.26 12.33 5.19
CA PRO A 186 -7.99 13.28 4.12
C PRO A 186 -7.30 12.64 2.89
N ILE A 187 -6.27 11.82 3.12
CA ILE A 187 -5.50 11.17 2.03
C ILE A 187 -6.36 10.10 1.33
N PHE A 188 -7.07 9.26 2.10
CA PHE A 188 -7.87 8.19 1.50
C PHE A 188 -9.13 8.72 0.83
N ASP A 189 -9.74 9.78 1.36
CA ASP A 189 -10.86 10.47 0.72
C ASP A 189 -10.42 11.19 -0.56
N CYS A 190 -9.23 11.81 -0.55
CA CYS A 190 -8.60 12.37 -1.75
C CYS A 190 -8.40 11.28 -2.81
N ALA A 191 -7.86 10.12 -2.44
CA ALA A 191 -7.69 8.99 -3.34
C ALA A 191 -9.03 8.53 -3.93
N TYR A 192 -10.05 8.37 -3.11
CA TYR A 192 -11.36 7.96 -3.59
C TYR A 192 -11.93 8.94 -4.62
N LYS A 193 -11.96 10.22 -4.31
CA LYS A 193 -12.45 11.26 -5.22
C LYS A 193 -11.66 11.28 -6.52
N MET A 194 -10.32 11.24 -6.43
CA MET A 194 -9.43 11.26 -7.57
C MET A 194 -9.67 10.10 -8.55
N PHE A 195 -9.83 8.89 -8.05
CA PHE A 195 -9.89 7.69 -8.89
C PHE A 195 -11.31 7.21 -9.21
N ASN A 196 -12.35 7.75 -8.58
CA ASN A 196 -13.74 7.30 -8.78
C ASN A 196 -14.72 8.42 -9.19
N GLU A 197 -14.38 9.67 -8.93
CA GLU A 197 -15.20 10.81 -9.37
C GLU A 197 -14.56 11.43 -10.62
N GLY A 198 -15.37 11.91 -11.53
CA GLY A 198 -14.90 12.64 -12.70
C GLY A 198 -14.38 14.03 -12.36
N GLY A 199 -13.94 14.78 -13.38
CA GLY A 199 -13.50 16.16 -13.18
C GLY A 199 -12.40 16.59 -14.14
N THR A 200 -11.49 17.43 -13.68
CA THR A 200 -10.36 17.93 -14.45
C THR A 200 -9.04 17.66 -13.75
N LYS A 201 -7.92 17.74 -14.46
CA LYS A 201 -6.59 17.67 -13.82
C LYS A 201 -6.39 18.78 -12.78
N ARG A 202 -7.05 19.91 -12.92
CA ARG A 202 -7.06 20.97 -11.90
C ARG A 202 -7.76 20.51 -10.62
N ASN A 203 -8.90 19.84 -10.73
CA ASN A 203 -9.60 19.28 -9.56
C ASN A 203 -8.71 18.27 -8.82
N ILE A 204 -7.96 17.42 -9.53
CA ILE A 204 -6.99 16.49 -8.92
C ILE A 204 -5.93 17.26 -8.11
N LYS A 205 -5.38 18.34 -8.67
CA LYS A 205 -4.42 19.20 -7.95
C LYS A 205 -5.01 19.82 -6.69
N ASP A 206 -6.23 20.33 -6.79
CA ASP A 206 -6.93 20.95 -5.65
C ASP A 206 -7.23 19.93 -4.54
N LEU A 207 -7.62 18.71 -4.90
CA LEU A 207 -7.81 17.60 -3.95
C LEU A 207 -6.51 17.25 -3.19
N VAL A 208 -5.38 17.20 -3.89
CA VAL A 208 -4.07 16.95 -3.26
C VAL A 208 -3.70 18.06 -2.29
N ILE A 209 -3.92 19.33 -2.66
CA ILE A 209 -3.67 20.48 -1.77
C ILE A 209 -4.53 20.37 -0.50
N GLN A 210 -5.81 20.09 -0.64
CA GLN A 210 -6.73 19.92 0.49
C GLN A 210 -6.32 18.77 1.43
N ALA A 211 -5.87 17.65 0.87
CA ALA A 211 -5.42 16.51 1.64
C ALA A 211 -4.12 16.77 2.43
N CYS A 212 -3.34 17.80 2.03
CA CYS A 212 -2.13 18.21 2.74
C CYS A 212 -2.39 19.20 3.89
N GLN A 213 -3.57 19.80 3.96
CA GLN A 213 -3.97 20.74 5.03
C GLN A 213 -4.50 19.97 6.26
#